data_68f4bbd5b3b8900e0ada9830ccddf02c
#
_entry.id   68f4bbd5b3b8900e0ada9830ccddf02c
#
_cell.length_a   1.000
_cell.length_b   1.000
_cell.length_c   1.000
_cell.angle_alpha   90.00
_cell.angle_beta   90.00
_cell.angle_gamma   90.00
#
_symmetry.space_group_name_H-M   'P 1'
#
loop_
_entity.id
_entity.type
_entity.pdbx_description
1 polymer ?
#
loop_
_entity_poly.entity_id
_entity_poly.type
_entity_poly.pdbx_seq_one_letter_code
_entity_poly.pdbx_strand_id
1 'polypeptide(L)'
;KAACGRLYIRGKTVITISVCMIVKDEEPVIRRCLSCVKSFADEIIVVDTGSNDQTIEISREMGAYVYQIPWKDDFASARNYAFAKATKDYQFWLDADDVIDEADQKKIIELKKELDPAVDVVMMRYEMMHASEETPIIFERERLLRRDQGFQWEGRVHETILPCGCIVHSDITIKHRKEHINDPMRNLRIFESMEKEGTLSVPRDQFYYAR
;
A
#
# COMPACT_ATOMS: atom_id res chain seq x y z
N LYS A 1 -1.45 25.19 13.48
CA LYS A 1 -2.88 24.85 13.70
C LYS A 1 -3.70 25.65 12.72
N ALA A 2 -3.92 25.15 11.52
CA ALA A 2 -4.91 25.68 10.59
C ALA A 2 -6.15 24.81 10.75
N ALA A 3 -7.24 25.42 11.27
CA ALA A 3 -8.53 24.80 11.39
C ALA A 3 -9.06 24.56 9.97
N CYS A 4 -9.28 23.32 9.59
CA CYS A 4 -10.06 22.96 8.42
C CYS A 4 -11.53 23.23 8.72
N GLY A 5 -11.96 24.45 8.47
CA GLY A 5 -13.32 24.91 8.67
C GLY A 5 -13.87 25.49 7.38
N ARG A 6 -14.47 24.66 6.53
CA ARG A 6 -15.50 25.08 5.58
C ARG A 6 -16.45 23.91 5.31
N LEU A 7 -17.64 24.01 5.88
CA LEU A 7 -18.79 23.23 5.44
C LEU A 7 -19.11 23.63 3.99
N TYR A 8 -18.76 22.77 3.03
CA TYR A 8 -19.34 22.80 1.71
C TYR A 8 -20.38 21.68 1.60
N ILE A 9 -21.64 22.05 1.67
CA ILE A 9 -22.73 21.17 1.22
C ILE A 9 -22.71 21.20 -0.31
N ARG A 10 -21.77 20.45 -0.92
CA ARG A 10 -21.94 19.94 -2.27
C ARG A 10 -22.58 18.56 -2.16
N GLY A 11 -23.47 18.21 -3.10
CA GLY A 11 -24.07 16.89 -3.13
C GLY A 11 -22.96 15.83 -2.93
N LYS A 12 -23.16 14.93 -1.95
CA LYS A 12 -22.16 13.91 -1.56
C LYS A 12 -21.75 13.11 -2.79
N THR A 13 -20.58 13.41 -3.34
CA THR A 13 -19.99 12.61 -4.42
C THR A 13 -19.26 11.46 -3.73
N VAL A 14 -19.68 10.23 -4.00
CA VAL A 14 -18.98 9.01 -3.53
C VAL A 14 -17.62 9.02 -4.18
N ILE A 15 -16.56 8.97 -3.38
CA ILE A 15 -15.19 8.89 -3.90
C ILE A 15 -14.93 7.52 -4.52
N THR A 16 -14.01 7.47 -5.46
CA THR A 16 -13.57 6.23 -6.10
C THR A 16 -12.12 5.85 -5.72
N ILE A 17 -11.85 4.55 -5.61
CA ILE A 17 -10.60 4.01 -5.07
C ILE A 17 -9.94 3.06 -6.07
N SER A 18 -8.68 3.34 -6.42
CA SER A 18 -7.76 2.40 -7.05
C SER A 18 -6.95 1.69 -5.96
N VAL A 19 -7.11 0.38 -5.81
CA VAL A 19 -6.21 -0.44 -4.99
C VAL A 19 -4.96 -0.73 -5.80
N CYS A 20 -3.78 -0.43 -5.23
CA CYS A 20 -2.48 -0.55 -5.90
C CYS A 20 -1.58 -1.51 -5.11
N MET A 21 -1.03 -2.50 -5.79
CA MET A 21 -0.20 -3.55 -5.20
C MET A 21 1.03 -3.80 -6.07
N ILE A 22 2.14 -4.18 -5.43
CA ILE A 22 3.29 -4.82 -6.08
C ILE A 22 3.39 -6.25 -5.57
N VAL A 23 3.69 -7.20 -6.44
CA VAL A 23 3.68 -8.62 -6.09
C VAL A 23 4.87 -9.35 -6.72
N LYS A 24 5.28 -10.44 -6.07
CA LYS A 24 6.20 -11.43 -6.61
C LYS A 24 6.07 -12.76 -5.87
N ASP A 25 5.69 -13.82 -6.57
CA ASP A 25 5.53 -15.18 -6.05
C ASP A 25 4.61 -15.22 -4.81
N GLU A 26 3.37 -14.67 -4.94
CA GLU A 26 2.39 -14.50 -3.87
C GLU A 26 1.15 -15.41 -4.07
N GLU A 27 1.26 -16.48 -4.87
CA GLU A 27 0.18 -17.45 -5.13
C GLU A 27 -0.58 -17.89 -3.87
N PRO A 28 0.08 -18.19 -2.73
CA PRO A 28 -0.61 -18.69 -1.55
C PRO A 28 -1.58 -17.68 -0.92
N VAL A 29 -1.31 -16.37 -1.06
CA VAL A 29 -2.00 -15.32 -0.30
C VAL A 29 -2.77 -14.31 -1.15
N ILE A 30 -2.38 -14.12 -2.42
CA ILE A 30 -2.93 -13.06 -3.28
C ILE A 30 -4.46 -13.15 -3.46
N ARG A 31 -5.02 -14.35 -3.59
CA ARG A 31 -6.48 -14.55 -3.73
C ARG A 31 -7.23 -14.06 -2.50
N ARG A 32 -6.69 -14.32 -1.31
CA ARG A 32 -7.27 -13.87 -0.03
C ARG A 32 -7.27 -12.34 0.03
N CYS A 33 -6.15 -11.70 -0.24
CA CYS A 33 -6.02 -10.26 -0.23
C CYS A 33 -6.97 -9.60 -1.24
N LEU A 34 -6.97 -10.05 -2.49
CA LEU A 34 -7.84 -9.50 -3.53
C LEU A 34 -9.33 -9.71 -3.23
N SER A 35 -9.70 -10.79 -2.53
CA SER A 35 -11.08 -11.00 -2.09
C SER A 35 -11.53 -9.95 -1.09
N CYS A 36 -10.65 -9.50 -0.19
CA CYS A 36 -10.97 -8.49 0.81
C CYS A 36 -11.28 -7.11 0.19
N VAL A 37 -10.72 -6.79 -0.97
CA VAL A 37 -10.84 -5.45 -1.57
C VAL A 37 -11.99 -5.33 -2.57
N LYS A 38 -12.55 -6.43 -3.06
CA LYS A 38 -13.63 -6.44 -4.07
C LYS A 38 -14.87 -5.64 -3.69
N SER A 39 -15.16 -5.55 -2.39
CA SER A 39 -16.37 -4.89 -1.90
C SER A 39 -16.32 -3.36 -2.01
N PHE A 40 -15.12 -2.76 -2.06
CA PHE A 40 -14.95 -1.31 -2.04
C PHE A 40 -14.05 -0.76 -3.16
N ALA A 41 -13.19 -1.57 -3.79
CA ALA A 41 -12.34 -1.14 -4.87
C ALA A 41 -13.13 -0.87 -6.15
N ASP A 42 -12.91 0.28 -6.78
CA ASP A 42 -13.46 0.62 -8.11
C ASP A 42 -12.46 0.24 -9.21
N GLU A 43 -11.21 0.00 -8.84
CA GLU A 43 -10.12 -0.43 -9.70
C GLU A 43 -9.09 -1.20 -8.86
N ILE A 44 -8.55 -2.27 -9.40
CA ILE A 44 -7.47 -3.05 -8.77
C ILE A 44 -6.31 -3.11 -9.74
N ILE A 45 -5.15 -2.61 -9.30
CA ILE A 45 -3.90 -2.58 -10.05
C ILE A 45 -2.89 -3.47 -9.34
N VAL A 46 -2.39 -4.47 -10.05
CA VAL A 46 -1.34 -5.37 -9.59
C VAL A 46 -0.14 -5.21 -10.50
N VAL A 47 1.00 -4.84 -9.93
CA VAL A 47 2.27 -4.77 -10.64
C VAL A 47 3.12 -5.97 -10.22
N ASP A 48 3.26 -6.91 -11.12
CA ASP A 48 4.09 -8.08 -10.96
C ASP A 48 5.55 -7.77 -11.30
N THR A 49 6.47 -8.16 -10.41
CA THR A 49 7.90 -7.88 -10.54
C THR A 49 8.71 -9.13 -10.91
N GLY A 50 8.06 -10.12 -11.51
CA GLY A 50 8.68 -11.33 -12.03
C GLY A 50 8.32 -12.58 -11.24
N SER A 51 7.02 -12.85 -11.06
CA SER A 51 6.52 -14.10 -10.49
C SER A 51 6.75 -15.28 -11.43
N ASN A 52 7.03 -16.44 -10.84
CA ASN A 52 7.18 -17.72 -11.54
C ASN A 52 6.08 -18.72 -11.19
N ASP A 53 5.14 -18.33 -10.31
CA ASP A 53 3.99 -19.10 -9.86
C ASP A 53 2.69 -18.58 -10.50
N GLN A 54 1.54 -18.96 -9.96
CA GLN A 54 0.22 -18.56 -10.50
C GLN A 54 -0.26 -17.17 -10.04
N THR A 55 0.60 -16.34 -9.45
CA THR A 55 0.23 -15.01 -8.94
C THR A 55 -0.46 -14.14 -10.00
N ILE A 56 0.08 -14.12 -11.23
CA ILE A 56 -0.44 -13.33 -12.34
C ILE A 56 -1.83 -13.82 -12.76
N GLU A 57 -1.98 -15.12 -12.96
CA GLU A 57 -3.22 -15.76 -13.40
C GLU A 57 -4.33 -15.52 -12.36
N ILE A 58 -4.04 -15.76 -11.08
CA ILE A 58 -4.98 -15.52 -9.98
C ILE A 58 -5.40 -14.06 -9.93
N SER A 59 -4.45 -13.13 -10.07
CA SER A 59 -4.75 -11.70 -10.05
C SER A 59 -5.71 -11.30 -11.17
N ARG A 60 -5.51 -11.82 -12.38
CA ARG A 60 -6.40 -11.59 -13.53
C ARG A 60 -7.79 -12.19 -13.32
N GLU A 61 -7.88 -13.43 -12.82
CA GLU A 61 -9.15 -14.08 -12.46
C GLU A 61 -9.94 -13.27 -11.43
N MET A 62 -9.24 -12.63 -10.51
CA MET A 62 -9.84 -11.77 -9.49
C MET A 62 -10.27 -10.40 -10.01
N GLY A 63 -10.02 -10.09 -11.29
CA GLY A 63 -10.43 -8.86 -11.97
C GLY A 63 -9.43 -7.70 -11.86
N ALA A 64 -8.19 -7.97 -11.50
CA ALA A 64 -7.15 -6.95 -11.46
C ALA A 64 -6.58 -6.63 -12.86
N TYR A 65 -6.20 -5.37 -13.06
CA TYR A 65 -5.33 -4.96 -14.16
C TYR A 65 -3.90 -5.30 -13.78
N VAL A 66 -3.31 -6.30 -14.45
CA VAL A 66 -1.98 -6.80 -14.15
C VAL A 66 -0.96 -6.23 -15.12
N TYR A 67 0.04 -5.56 -14.58
CA TYR A 67 1.20 -5.03 -15.30
C TYR A 67 2.45 -5.80 -14.86
N GLN A 68 3.31 -6.13 -15.81
CA GLN A 68 4.58 -6.82 -15.54
C GLN A 68 5.74 -5.88 -15.77
N ILE A 69 6.64 -5.77 -14.81
CA ILE A 69 7.87 -5.00 -14.91
C ILE A 69 9.06 -5.82 -14.40
N PRO A 70 10.26 -5.63 -14.92
CA PRO A 70 11.43 -6.25 -14.35
C PRO A 70 11.72 -5.68 -12.95
N TRP A 71 12.08 -6.54 -12.00
CA TRP A 71 12.55 -6.11 -10.69
C TRP A 71 13.90 -5.37 -10.82
N LYS A 72 14.01 -4.21 -10.16
CA LYS A 72 15.17 -3.32 -10.22
C LYS A 72 15.81 -3.08 -8.84
N ASP A 73 15.56 -3.96 -7.87
CA ASP A 73 16.01 -3.79 -6.49
C ASP A 73 15.58 -2.45 -5.86
N ASP A 74 14.34 -2.05 -6.17
CA ASP A 74 13.77 -0.76 -5.76
C ASP A 74 12.25 -0.88 -5.59
N PHE A 75 11.81 -0.97 -4.32
CA PHE A 75 10.40 -1.05 -3.96
C PHE A 75 9.63 0.21 -4.30
N ALA A 76 10.22 1.39 -4.00
CA ALA A 76 9.57 2.66 -4.27
C ALA A 76 9.30 2.83 -5.77
N SER A 77 10.25 2.46 -6.63
CA SER A 77 10.08 2.51 -8.08
C SER A 77 8.90 1.64 -8.56
N ALA A 78 8.78 0.41 -8.04
CA ALA A 78 7.69 -0.49 -8.39
C ALA A 78 6.33 0.03 -7.90
N ARG A 79 6.25 0.56 -6.65
CA ARG A 79 5.01 1.15 -6.10
C ARG A 79 4.62 2.42 -6.83
N ASN A 80 5.58 3.28 -7.20
CA ASN A 80 5.32 4.48 -8.00
C ASN A 80 4.79 4.12 -9.38
N TYR A 81 5.29 3.03 -9.97
CA TYR A 81 4.73 2.53 -11.23
C TYR A 81 3.26 2.10 -11.06
N ALA A 82 2.92 1.41 -9.96
CA ALA A 82 1.53 1.04 -9.67
C ALA A 82 0.65 2.29 -9.47
N PHE A 83 1.13 3.28 -8.73
CA PHE A 83 0.43 4.55 -8.52
C PHE A 83 0.19 5.31 -9.83
N ALA A 84 1.16 5.30 -10.75
CA ALA A 84 1.02 5.93 -12.06
C ALA A 84 -0.06 5.27 -12.95
N LYS A 85 -0.48 4.02 -12.63
CA LYS A 85 -1.56 3.33 -13.35
C LYS A 85 -2.94 3.61 -12.76
N ALA A 86 -3.02 4.14 -11.55
CA ALA A 86 -4.27 4.46 -10.87
C ALA A 86 -5.05 5.56 -11.59
N THR A 87 -6.36 5.35 -11.77
CA THR A 87 -7.23 6.30 -12.48
C THR A 87 -8.33 6.90 -11.59
N LYS A 88 -8.56 6.36 -10.39
CA LYS A 88 -9.62 6.79 -9.48
C LYS A 88 -9.20 8.00 -8.64
N ASP A 89 -10.12 8.53 -7.83
CA ASP A 89 -9.90 9.73 -7.02
C ASP A 89 -8.80 9.52 -5.98
N TYR A 90 -8.75 8.32 -5.39
CA TYR A 90 -7.80 7.94 -4.35
C TYR A 90 -7.04 6.66 -4.71
N GLN A 91 -5.80 6.58 -4.24
CA GLN A 91 -4.93 5.41 -4.28
C GLN A 91 -4.92 4.75 -2.90
N PHE A 92 -5.21 3.46 -2.85
CA PHE A 92 -5.16 2.64 -1.65
C PHE A 92 -4.10 1.55 -1.85
N TRP A 93 -3.01 1.57 -1.09
CA TRP A 93 -1.97 0.58 -1.25
C TRP A 93 -2.10 -0.57 -0.26
N LEU A 94 -1.77 -1.77 -0.70
CA LEU A 94 -1.74 -2.99 0.09
C LEU A 94 -0.55 -3.86 -0.33
N ASP A 95 -0.10 -4.70 0.60
CA ASP A 95 0.77 -5.83 0.32
C ASP A 95 -0.08 -7.08 0.08
N ALA A 96 0.47 -8.08 -0.65
CA ALA A 96 -0.30 -9.27 -1.04
C ALA A 96 -0.74 -10.14 0.14
N ASP A 97 -0.04 -10.04 1.27
CA ASP A 97 -0.32 -10.73 2.52
C ASP A 97 -1.14 -9.89 3.53
N ASP A 98 -1.58 -8.69 3.13
CA ASP A 98 -2.51 -7.89 3.92
C ASP A 98 -3.95 -8.45 3.84
N VAL A 99 -4.67 -8.32 4.96
CA VAL A 99 -6.07 -8.72 5.10
C VAL A 99 -6.87 -7.60 5.75
N ILE A 100 -8.07 -7.38 5.24
CA ILE A 100 -9.05 -6.44 5.81
C ILE A 100 -10.29 -7.24 6.19
N ASP A 101 -10.63 -7.24 7.48
CA ASP A 101 -11.80 -7.97 7.96
C ASP A 101 -13.11 -7.34 7.44
N GLU A 102 -14.18 -8.11 7.37
CA GLU A 102 -15.49 -7.64 6.86
C GLU A 102 -16.00 -6.39 7.58
N ALA A 103 -15.73 -6.26 8.89
CA ALA A 103 -16.10 -5.09 9.66
C ALA A 103 -15.39 -3.83 9.16
N ASP A 104 -14.09 -3.93 8.87
CA ASP A 104 -13.30 -2.82 8.37
C ASP A 104 -13.55 -2.56 6.87
N GLN A 105 -13.87 -3.57 6.07
CA GLN A 105 -14.36 -3.38 4.70
C GLN A 105 -15.64 -2.53 4.68
N LYS A 106 -16.58 -2.78 5.59
CA LYS A 106 -17.80 -1.97 5.73
C LYS A 106 -17.48 -0.52 6.10
N LYS A 107 -16.52 -0.30 7.00
CA LYS A 107 -16.06 1.07 7.33
C LYS A 107 -15.45 1.78 6.10
N ILE A 108 -14.69 1.08 5.25
CA ILE A 108 -14.17 1.66 4.01
C ILE A 108 -15.31 2.03 3.06
N ILE A 109 -16.34 1.20 2.94
CA ILE A 109 -17.52 1.50 2.11
C ILE A 109 -18.26 2.75 2.61
N GLU A 110 -18.38 2.92 3.93
CA GLU A 110 -18.99 4.14 4.51
C GLU A 110 -18.07 5.35 4.33
N LEU A 111 -16.75 5.16 4.54
CA LEU A 111 -15.74 6.20 4.29
C LEU A 111 -15.84 6.74 2.86
N LYS A 112 -16.00 5.87 1.85
CA LYS A 112 -16.20 6.29 0.45
C LYS A 112 -17.38 7.24 0.25
N LYS A 113 -18.45 7.08 1.03
CA LYS A 113 -19.66 7.89 0.94
C LYS A 113 -19.54 9.22 1.70
N GLU A 114 -18.70 9.26 2.74
CA GLU A 114 -18.68 10.33 3.72
C GLU A 114 -17.42 11.19 3.67
N LEU A 115 -16.33 10.69 3.08
CA LEU A 115 -15.05 11.40 3.03
C LEU A 115 -15.22 12.74 2.29
N ASP A 116 -14.74 13.81 2.94
CA ASP A 116 -14.60 15.10 2.26
C ASP A 116 -13.52 14.97 1.17
N PRO A 117 -13.85 15.26 -0.11
CA PRO A 117 -12.86 15.21 -1.20
C PRO A 117 -11.65 16.14 -1.02
N ALA A 118 -11.71 17.08 -0.05
CA ALA A 118 -10.58 17.92 0.31
C ALA A 118 -9.53 17.20 1.19
N VAL A 119 -9.83 16.02 1.71
CA VAL A 119 -8.88 15.21 2.47
C VAL A 119 -7.82 14.66 1.53
N ASP A 120 -6.55 14.84 1.88
CA ASP A 120 -5.42 14.38 1.07
C ASP A 120 -4.96 12.99 1.47
N VAL A 121 -5.01 12.68 2.78
CA VAL A 121 -4.51 11.43 3.33
C VAL A 121 -5.45 10.90 4.42
N VAL A 122 -5.78 9.60 4.36
CA VAL A 122 -6.40 8.89 5.47
C VAL A 122 -5.38 7.93 6.09
N MET A 123 -5.05 8.19 7.35
CA MET A 123 -4.24 7.30 8.17
C MET A 123 -5.11 6.15 8.68
N MET A 124 -4.62 4.91 8.57
CA MET A 124 -5.30 3.71 9.03
C MET A 124 -4.36 2.87 9.90
N ARG A 125 -4.92 2.09 10.81
CA ARG A 125 -4.16 1.19 11.67
C ARG A 125 -3.56 0.05 10.86
N TYR A 126 -2.32 -0.25 11.12
CA TYR A 126 -1.62 -1.40 10.58
C TYR A 126 -1.21 -2.33 11.71
N GLU A 127 -1.78 -3.53 11.71
CA GLU A 127 -1.54 -4.56 12.70
C GLU A 127 -0.55 -5.58 12.14
N MET A 128 0.61 -5.67 12.78
CA MET A 128 1.64 -6.66 12.45
C MET A 128 1.81 -7.64 13.61
N MET A 129 1.82 -8.93 13.31
CA MET A 129 2.12 -9.97 14.29
C MET A 129 3.47 -10.60 13.96
N HIS A 130 4.39 -10.53 14.90
CA HIS A 130 5.65 -11.26 14.81
C HIS A 130 5.49 -12.64 15.41
N ALA A 131 6.09 -13.65 14.80
CA ALA A 131 5.96 -15.05 15.24
C ALA A 131 6.44 -15.31 16.68
N SER A 132 7.23 -14.40 17.26
CA SER A 132 7.76 -14.47 18.61
C SER A 132 6.96 -13.65 19.64
N GLU A 133 5.92 -12.94 19.22
CA GLU A 133 5.18 -12.01 20.09
C GLU A 133 3.74 -12.48 20.29
N GLU A 134 3.26 -12.41 21.53
CA GLU A 134 1.87 -12.74 21.91
C GLU A 134 0.89 -11.62 21.55
N THR A 135 1.38 -10.39 21.38
CA THR A 135 0.56 -9.22 21.08
C THR A 135 0.97 -8.56 19.79
N PRO A 136 0.01 -8.14 18.95
CA PRO A 136 0.34 -7.45 17.71
C PRO A 136 0.91 -6.05 17.97
N ILE A 137 1.84 -5.61 17.13
CA ILE A 137 2.25 -4.22 17.06
C ILE A 137 1.26 -3.49 16.17
N ILE A 138 0.69 -2.39 16.68
CA ILE A 138 -0.26 -1.56 15.94
C ILE A 138 0.31 -0.15 15.79
N PHE A 139 0.39 0.34 14.57
CA PHE A 139 0.77 1.71 14.25
C PHE A 139 -0.04 2.22 13.07
N GLU A 140 -0.01 3.51 12.81
CA GLU A 140 -0.76 4.08 11.70
C GLU A 140 0.11 4.21 10.45
N ARG A 141 -0.51 3.96 9.29
CA ARG A 141 0.07 4.16 7.97
C ARG A 141 -0.87 4.98 7.10
N GLU A 142 -0.27 5.72 6.21
CA GLU A 142 -0.92 6.48 5.14
C GLU A 142 -1.47 5.53 4.07
N ARG A 143 -2.72 5.07 4.25
CA ARG A 143 -3.28 4.00 3.39
C ARG A 143 -4.12 4.50 2.23
N LEU A 144 -4.86 5.58 2.40
CA LEU A 144 -5.68 6.15 1.35
C LEU A 144 -5.15 7.56 1.03
N LEU A 145 -4.75 7.78 -0.21
CA LEU A 145 -4.04 8.97 -0.66
C LEU A 145 -4.74 9.58 -1.86
N ARG A 146 -5.04 10.88 -1.84
CA ARG A 146 -5.68 11.57 -2.95
C ARG A 146 -4.73 11.62 -4.15
N ARG A 147 -5.17 11.03 -5.27
CA ARG A 147 -4.32 10.81 -6.44
C ARG A 147 -3.77 12.10 -7.06
N ASP A 148 -4.56 13.17 -7.11
CA ASP A 148 -4.16 14.43 -7.73
C ASP A 148 -3.09 15.19 -6.94
N GLN A 149 -2.79 14.81 -5.70
CA GLN A 149 -1.68 15.33 -4.92
C GLN A 149 -0.31 14.81 -5.39
N GLY A 150 -0.30 13.72 -6.17
CA GLY A 150 0.93 13.20 -6.74
C GLY A 150 1.90 12.62 -5.71
N PHE A 151 1.40 12.00 -4.64
CA PHE A 151 2.23 11.32 -3.64
C PHE A 151 3.16 10.31 -4.28
N GLN A 152 4.41 10.29 -3.82
CA GLN A 152 5.44 9.38 -4.29
C GLN A 152 6.03 8.57 -3.13
N TRP A 153 6.35 7.33 -3.43
CA TRP A 153 7.16 6.49 -2.55
C TRP A 153 8.63 6.86 -2.67
N GLU A 154 9.34 6.83 -1.55
CA GLU A 154 10.77 7.12 -1.46
C GLU A 154 11.49 6.00 -0.71
N GLY A 155 12.71 5.67 -1.14
CA GLY A 155 13.56 4.62 -0.58
C GLY A 155 13.47 3.29 -1.32
N ARG A 156 14.63 2.69 -1.63
CA ARG A 156 14.67 1.39 -2.32
C ARG A 156 14.16 0.26 -1.44
N VAL A 157 14.39 0.33 -0.11
CA VAL A 157 13.96 -0.61 0.92
C VAL A 157 13.36 0.17 2.07
N HIS A 158 12.37 -0.42 2.75
CA HIS A 158 11.60 0.26 3.81
C HIS A 158 11.00 1.58 3.32
N GLU A 159 10.50 1.56 2.12
CA GLU A 159 9.95 2.70 1.41
C GLU A 159 8.81 3.37 2.18
N THR A 160 8.68 4.66 2.00
CA THR A 160 7.69 5.48 2.71
C THR A 160 7.11 6.54 1.79
N ILE A 161 5.94 7.03 2.14
CA ILE A 161 5.34 8.25 1.61
C ILE A 161 5.38 9.28 2.73
N LEU A 162 5.74 10.53 2.42
CA LEU A 162 5.59 11.63 3.35
C LEU A 162 4.16 12.17 3.25
N PRO A 163 3.30 11.90 4.26
CA PRO A 163 1.95 12.41 4.24
C PRO A 163 1.96 13.92 4.46
N CYS A 164 1.22 14.65 3.64
CA CYS A 164 1.07 16.11 3.73
C CYS A 164 -0.35 16.55 3.36
N GLY A 165 -0.65 17.81 3.60
CA GLY A 165 -1.97 18.38 3.31
C GLY A 165 -3.00 18.13 4.41
N CYS A 166 -4.25 17.90 4.03
CA CYS A 166 -5.34 17.58 4.95
C CYS A 166 -5.31 16.09 5.30
N ILE A 167 -4.88 15.77 6.52
CA ILE A 167 -4.71 14.40 7.03
C ILE A 167 -5.81 14.12 8.03
N VAL A 168 -6.49 12.98 7.87
CA VAL A 168 -7.47 12.46 8.83
C VAL A 168 -7.07 11.06 9.29
N HIS A 169 -7.52 10.67 10.47
CA HIS A 169 -7.24 9.37 11.08
C HIS A 169 -8.51 8.53 11.13
N SER A 170 -8.38 7.24 10.88
CA SER A 170 -9.47 6.28 10.91
C SER A 170 -9.13 5.11 11.83
N ASP A 171 -10.16 4.49 12.39
CA ASP A 171 -10.04 3.25 13.18
C ASP A 171 -10.06 1.98 12.31
N ILE A 172 -10.07 2.12 10.98
CA ILE A 172 -9.94 1.00 10.03
C ILE A 172 -8.61 0.31 10.26
N THR A 173 -8.63 -1.01 10.34
CA THR A 173 -7.42 -1.81 10.59
C THR A 173 -7.11 -2.70 9.40
N ILE A 174 -5.87 -2.63 8.92
CA ILE A 174 -5.30 -3.55 7.94
C ILE A 174 -4.36 -4.48 8.71
N LYS A 175 -4.51 -5.79 8.51
CA LYS A 175 -3.75 -6.81 9.22
C LYS A 175 -2.72 -7.45 8.29
N HIS A 176 -1.45 -7.36 8.66
CA HIS A 176 -0.39 -8.07 7.96
C HIS A 176 -0.36 -9.54 8.41
N ARG A 177 -0.63 -10.45 7.49
CA ARG A 177 -0.70 -11.89 7.73
C ARG A 177 0.29 -12.62 6.87
N LYS A 178 1.57 -12.41 7.18
CA LYS A 178 2.69 -13.01 6.46
C LYS A 178 2.72 -14.51 6.68
N GLU A 179 2.68 -15.28 5.58
CA GLU A 179 2.70 -16.74 5.60
C GLU A 179 4.05 -17.32 5.18
N HIS A 180 4.84 -16.58 4.40
CA HIS A 180 6.12 -17.06 3.90
C HIS A 180 7.13 -15.91 3.72
N ILE A 181 8.41 -16.28 3.67
CA ILE A 181 9.51 -15.36 3.34
C ILE A 181 10.16 -15.89 2.08
N ASN A 182 9.96 -15.22 0.97
CA ASN A 182 10.50 -15.64 -0.32
C ASN A 182 12.03 -15.49 -0.40
N ASP A 183 12.58 -14.44 0.21
CA ASP A 183 14.00 -14.14 0.13
C ASP A 183 14.45 -13.29 1.35
N PRO A 184 14.94 -13.94 2.40
CA PRO A 184 15.32 -13.24 3.63
C PRO A 184 16.53 -12.31 3.47
N MET A 185 17.37 -12.52 2.44
CA MET A 185 18.56 -11.73 2.20
C MET A 185 18.37 -10.61 1.17
N ARG A 186 17.17 -10.47 0.62
CA ARG A 186 16.88 -9.47 -0.43
C ARG A 186 17.23 -8.05 0.00
N ASN A 187 16.75 -7.63 1.16
CA ASN A 187 16.96 -6.27 1.64
C ASN A 187 18.45 -5.98 1.86
N LEU A 188 19.19 -6.94 2.43
CA LEU A 188 20.63 -6.81 2.62
C LEU A 188 21.36 -6.61 1.27
N ARG A 189 21.04 -7.43 0.27
CA ARG A 189 21.67 -7.30 -1.06
C ARG A 189 21.36 -5.93 -1.70
N ILE A 190 20.16 -5.39 -1.50
CA ILE A 190 19.81 -4.06 -2.01
C ILE A 190 20.67 -3.00 -1.32
N PHE A 191 20.82 -3.05 0.00
CA PHE A 191 21.69 -2.11 0.74
C PHE A 191 23.16 -2.21 0.33
N GLU A 192 23.69 -3.42 0.15
CA GLU A 192 25.06 -3.65 -0.36
C GLU A 192 25.25 -3.06 -1.77
N SER A 193 24.23 -3.15 -2.62
CA SER A 193 24.25 -2.51 -3.95
C SER A 193 24.28 -0.98 -3.82
N MET A 194 23.44 -0.41 -2.96
CA MET A 194 23.38 1.03 -2.71
C MET A 194 24.72 1.55 -2.18
N GLU A 195 25.40 0.80 -1.31
CA GLU A 195 26.73 1.13 -0.80
C GLU A 195 27.76 1.16 -1.92
N LYS A 196 27.81 0.12 -2.76
CA LYS A 196 28.71 0.05 -3.91
C LYS A 196 28.49 1.16 -4.94
N GLU A 197 27.22 1.56 -5.12
CA GLU A 197 26.82 2.66 -6.01
C GLU A 197 27.08 4.05 -5.42
N GLY A 198 27.41 4.15 -4.12
CA GLY A 198 27.55 5.42 -3.41
C GLY A 198 26.22 6.16 -3.17
N THR A 199 25.10 5.45 -3.24
CA THR A 199 23.75 6.01 -3.07
C THR A 199 23.21 5.85 -1.65
N LEU A 200 23.89 5.10 -0.76
CA LEU A 200 23.53 4.90 0.65
C LEU A 200 23.85 6.15 1.49
N SER A 201 23.25 7.30 1.16
CA SER A 201 23.55 8.60 1.77
C SER A 201 22.49 9.07 2.77
N VAL A 202 21.28 8.52 2.69
CA VAL A 202 20.15 8.90 3.55
C VAL A 202 20.31 8.27 4.93
N PRO A 203 20.26 9.04 6.05
CA PRO A 203 20.44 8.50 7.41
C PRO A 203 19.50 7.34 7.75
N ARG A 204 18.29 7.35 7.22
CA ARG A 204 17.31 6.28 7.39
C ARG A 204 17.78 4.97 6.78
N ASP A 205 18.32 5.00 5.56
CA ASP A 205 18.81 3.81 4.86
C ASP A 205 20.04 3.24 5.58
N GLN A 206 20.94 4.12 6.04
CA GLN A 206 22.12 3.74 6.86
C GLN A 206 21.71 3.07 8.17
N PHE A 207 20.65 3.55 8.82
CA PHE A 207 20.11 2.95 10.05
C PHE A 207 19.59 1.53 9.80
N TYR A 208 18.82 1.33 8.73
CA TYR A 208 18.28 0.01 8.39
C TYR A 208 19.36 -0.98 7.92
N TYR A 209 20.38 -0.50 7.23
CA TYR A 209 21.51 -1.34 6.81
C TYR A 209 22.36 -1.82 7.99
N ALA A 210 22.51 -0.98 9.01
CA ALA A 210 23.31 -1.31 10.20
C ALA A 210 22.59 -2.25 11.18
N ARG A 211 21.29 -2.52 11.01
CA ARG A 211 20.45 -3.31 11.92
C ARG A 211 20.29 -4.75 11.43
#